data_8f5a497225c5d729db5e44735acc32c0
#
_entry.id   8f5a497225c5d729db5e44735acc32c0
#
_cell.length_a   1.000
_cell.length_b   1.000
_cell.length_c   1.000
_cell.angle_alpha   90.00
_cell.angle_beta   90.00
_cell.angle_gamma   90.00
#
_symmetry.space_group_name_H-M   'P 1'
#
loop_
_entity.id
_entity.type
_entity.pdbx_description
1 polymer ?
#
loop_
_entity_poly.entity_id
_entity_poly.type
_entity_poly.pdbx_seq_one_letter_code
_entity_poly.pdbx_strand_id
1 'polypeptide(L)'
;MARISSTYTQTLLFVCATLVLLSASLLGSLAIKARFSDGPSVLFSGGPLIAGEMVIGQEPDWSFVRNIRTFELQLISPANSRTLWIVEHDGKLYLNSNYMGGLRQRLWKRWPEQAER
;
A
#
# COMPACT_ATOMS: atom_id res chain seq x y z
N MET A 1 46.38 -22.37 -6.41
CA MET A 1 45.63 -21.10 -6.48
C MET A 1 44.11 -21.27 -6.71
N ALA A 2 43.64 -22.29 -7.42
CA ALA A 2 42.19 -22.48 -7.70
C ALA A 2 41.31 -22.78 -6.46
N ARG A 3 41.85 -23.40 -5.40
CA ARG A 3 41.06 -23.77 -4.20
C ARG A 3 40.67 -22.58 -3.33
N ILE A 4 41.50 -21.54 -3.27
CA ILE A 4 41.21 -20.34 -2.45
C ILE A 4 40.08 -19.53 -3.07
N SER A 5 40.03 -19.41 -4.40
CA SER A 5 38.96 -18.69 -5.09
C SER A 5 37.59 -19.33 -4.91
N SER A 6 37.53 -20.66 -4.87
CA SER A 6 36.26 -21.40 -4.64
C SER A 6 35.65 -21.13 -3.26
N THR A 7 36.49 -21.10 -2.22
CA THR A 7 36.04 -20.86 -0.84
C THR A 7 35.48 -19.43 -0.67
N TYR A 8 36.18 -18.44 -1.22
CA TYR A 8 35.71 -17.04 -1.18
C TYR A 8 34.39 -16.88 -1.94
N THR A 9 34.24 -17.51 -3.09
CA THR A 9 32.99 -17.48 -3.85
C THR A 9 31.86 -18.11 -3.08
N GLN A 10 32.07 -19.25 -2.44
CA GLN A 10 31.06 -19.90 -1.61
C GLN A 10 30.67 -19.02 -0.41
N THR A 11 31.62 -18.46 0.31
CA THR A 11 31.35 -17.56 1.44
C THR A 11 30.55 -16.35 1.00
N LEU A 12 30.93 -15.74 -0.13
CA LEU A 12 30.21 -14.60 -0.68
C LEU A 12 28.75 -14.96 -1.03
N LEU A 13 28.53 -16.11 -1.65
CA LEU A 13 27.19 -16.60 -1.98
C LEU A 13 26.36 -16.83 -0.72
N PHE A 14 26.93 -17.43 0.33
CA PHE A 14 26.24 -17.60 1.61
C PHE A 14 25.87 -16.27 2.25
N VAL A 15 26.77 -15.30 2.27
CA VAL A 15 26.49 -13.96 2.82
C VAL A 15 25.37 -13.29 2.02
N CYS A 16 25.45 -13.30 0.69
CA CYS A 16 24.39 -12.73 -0.15
C CYS A 16 23.04 -13.42 0.08
N ALA A 17 23.02 -14.75 0.12
CA ALA A 17 21.79 -15.51 0.37
C ALA A 17 21.19 -15.18 1.74
N THR A 18 22.01 -15.06 2.78
CA THR A 18 21.57 -14.69 4.13
C THR A 18 20.98 -13.28 4.15
N LEU A 19 21.63 -12.32 3.49
CA LEU A 19 21.13 -10.95 3.40
C LEU A 19 19.79 -10.88 2.66
N VAL A 20 19.63 -11.63 1.58
CA VAL A 20 18.38 -11.70 0.82
C VAL A 20 17.26 -12.31 1.70
N LEU A 21 17.55 -13.39 2.41
CA LEU A 21 16.57 -14.02 3.31
C LEU A 21 16.14 -13.10 4.46
N LEU A 22 17.10 -12.41 5.07
CA LEU A 22 16.80 -11.44 6.12
C LEU A 22 15.95 -10.28 5.61
N SER A 23 16.29 -9.75 4.43
CA SER A 23 15.51 -8.68 3.80
C SER A 23 14.09 -9.12 3.46
N ALA A 24 13.94 -10.31 2.89
CA ALA A 24 12.63 -10.89 2.57
C ALA A 24 11.80 -11.13 3.83
N SER A 25 12.41 -11.63 4.90
CA SER A 25 11.74 -11.86 6.19
C SER A 25 11.27 -10.55 6.83
N LEU A 26 12.10 -9.50 6.78
CA LEU A 26 11.73 -8.19 7.29
C LEU A 26 10.57 -7.58 6.50
N LEU A 27 10.65 -7.57 5.17
CA LEU A 27 9.58 -7.06 4.32
C LEU A 27 8.28 -7.85 4.50
N GLY A 28 8.37 -9.18 4.58
CA GLY A 28 7.21 -10.04 4.84
C GLY A 28 6.55 -9.72 6.19
N SER A 29 7.35 -9.55 7.24
CA SER A 29 6.84 -9.19 8.57
C SER A 29 6.15 -7.82 8.57
N LEU A 30 6.73 -6.84 7.89
CA LEU A 30 6.15 -5.50 7.75
C LEU A 30 4.83 -5.53 6.96
N ALA A 31 4.78 -6.32 5.90
CA ALA A 31 3.56 -6.48 5.09
C ALA A 31 2.43 -7.14 5.89
N ILE A 32 2.74 -8.19 6.66
CA ILE A 32 1.79 -8.85 7.55
C ILE A 32 1.29 -7.89 8.61
N LYS A 33 2.21 -7.19 9.29
CA LYS A 33 1.84 -6.18 10.31
C LYS A 33 0.93 -5.10 9.71
N ALA A 34 1.26 -4.57 8.54
CA ALA A 34 0.45 -3.57 7.87
C ALA A 34 -0.97 -4.09 7.57
N ARG A 35 -1.12 -5.35 7.19
CA ARG A 35 -2.41 -5.97 6.87
C ARG A 35 -3.37 -6.03 8.07
N PHE A 36 -2.84 -6.13 9.28
CA PHE A 36 -3.59 -6.20 10.53
C PHE A 36 -3.56 -4.90 11.34
N SER A 37 -2.93 -3.85 10.83
CA SER A 37 -2.94 -2.53 11.44
C SER A 37 -4.21 -1.76 11.06
N ASP A 38 -4.56 -0.78 11.88
CA ASP A 38 -5.55 0.22 11.54
C ASP A 38 -5.00 1.13 10.43
N GLY A 39 -5.73 1.18 9.33
CA GLY A 39 -5.37 2.01 8.19
C GLY A 39 -4.15 1.54 7.37
N PRO A 40 -3.79 2.28 6.34
CA PRO A 40 -2.69 1.97 5.44
C PRO A 40 -1.35 2.34 6.05
N SER A 41 -0.32 1.56 5.73
CA SER A 41 1.06 1.95 5.98
C SER A 41 1.64 2.72 4.79
N VAL A 42 2.80 3.36 4.99
CA VAL A 42 3.47 4.16 3.95
C VAL A 42 3.77 3.33 2.69
N LEU A 43 4.13 2.06 2.85
CA LEU A 43 4.57 1.20 1.74
C LEU A 43 3.54 0.14 1.35
N PHE A 44 2.72 -0.29 2.29
CA PHE A 44 1.80 -1.41 2.10
C PHE A 44 0.35 -0.96 2.31
N SER A 45 -0.56 -1.59 1.57
CA SER A 45 -1.98 -1.46 1.88
C SER A 45 -2.27 -2.03 3.26
N GLY A 46 -3.14 -1.35 4.00
CA GLY A 46 -3.52 -1.72 5.35
C GLY A 46 -4.73 -2.64 5.43
N GLY A 47 -5.10 -2.91 6.66
CA GLY A 47 -6.35 -3.55 7.02
C GLY A 47 -7.55 -2.62 6.95
N PRO A 48 -8.62 -2.94 7.68
CA PRO A 48 -9.77 -2.05 7.82
C PRO A 48 -9.40 -0.77 8.58
N LEU A 49 -10.11 0.32 8.28
CA LEU A 49 -10.08 1.53 9.10
C LEU A 49 -10.93 1.28 10.35
N ILE A 50 -10.32 1.32 11.51
CA ILE A 50 -10.98 0.99 12.80
C ILE A 50 -11.16 2.24 13.65
N ALA A 51 -10.20 3.15 13.61
CA ALA A 51 -10.25 4.38 14.39
C ALA A 51 -11.22 5.39 13.80
N GLY A 52 -11.90 6.13 14.68
CA GLY A 52 -12.84 7.17 14.32
C GLY A 52 -14.30 6.75 14.42
N GLU A 53 -15.17 7.70 14.19
CA GLU A 53 -16.62 7.51 14.19
C GLU A 53 -17.13 7.32 12.76
N MET A 54 -17.97 6.30 12.56
CA MET A 54 -18.59 6.06 11.27
C MET A 54 -19.79 7.01 11.10
N VAL A 55 -19.67 7.94 10.20
CA VAL A 55 -20.78 8.84 9.83
C VAL A 55 -21.50 8.24 8.63
N ILE A 56 -22.79 7.94 8.82
CA ILE A 56 -23.68 7.41 7.77
C ILE A 56 -24.73 8.47 7.48
N GLY A 57 -24.92 8.81 6.22
CA GLY A 57 -25.91 9.82 5.84
C GLY A 57 -25.72 10.31 4.41
N GLN A 58 -26.27 11.47 4.14
CA GLN A 58 -26.03 12.13 2.87
C GLN A 58 -24.57 12.53 2.74
N GLU A 59 -24.07 12.50 1.51
CA GLU A 59 -22.72 12.97 1.20
C GLU A 59 -22.55 14.43 1.67
N PRO A 60 -21.55 14.71 2.51
CA PRO A 60 -21.32 16.07 3.01
C PRO A 60 -20.77 16.96 1.90
N ASP A 61 -20.84 18.27 2.10
CA ASP A 61 -20.07 19.23 1.33
C ASP A 61 -18.57 19.08 1.68
N TRP A 62 -17.79 18.63 0.73
CA TRP A 62 -16.34 18.36 0.90
C TRP A 62 -15.46 19.61 0.82
N SER A 63 -16.03 20.81 0.77
CA SER A 63 -15.24 22.07 0.68
C SER A 63 -14.24 22.24 1.82
N PHE A 64 -14.48 21.66 2.98
CA PHE A 64 -13.57 21.72 4.14
C PHE A 64 -12.23 20.99 3.90
N VAL A 65 -12.16 20.05 2.97
CA VAL A 65 -10.93 19.30 2.65
C VAL A 65 -10.10 19.94 1.53
N ARG A 66 -10.46 21.12 1.06
CA ARG A 66 -9.78 21.80 -0.07
C ARG A 66 -8.26 21.91 0.07
N ASN A 67 -7.76 22.00 1.30
CA ASN A 67 -6.32 22.06 1.59
C ASN A 67 -5.71 20.71 1.97
N ILE A 68 -6.51 19.65 1.99
CA ILE A 68 -6.07 18.29 2.29
C ILE A 68 -5.77 17.60 0.97
N ARG A 69 -4.57 17.04 0.85
CA ARG A 69 -4.13 16.40 -0.39
C ARG A 69 -4.32 14.89 -0.40
N THR A 70 -4.39 14.28 0.76
CA THR A 70 -4.46 12.83 0.91
C THR A 70 -5.52 12.45 1.92
N PHE A 71 -6.13 11.31 1.68
CA PHE A 71 -7.04 10.68 2.63
C PHE A 71 -6.87 9.16 2.56
N GLU A 72 -7.44 8.47 3.54
CA GLU A 72 -7.43 7.02 3.60
C GLU A 72 -8.76 6.48 3.08
N LEU A 73 -8.69 5.62 2.08
CA LEU A 73 -9.84 4.94 1.50
C LEU A 73 -9.79 3.46 1.85
N GLN A 74 -10.91 2.93 2.28
CA GLN A 74 -11.09 1.50 2.49
C GLN A 74 -12.01 0.90 1.45
N LEU A 75 -11.58 -0.21 0.83
CA LEU A 75 -12.47 -1.13 0.14
C LEU A 75 -13.09 -2.09 1.15
N ILE A 76 -14.38 -2.34 1.03
CA ILE A 76 -15.13 -3.10 2.04
C ILE A 76 -14.90 -4.61 1.88
N SER A 77 -14.85 -5.11 0.65
CA SER A 77 -14.75 -6.56 0.41
C SER A 77 -13.78 -6.89 -0.73
N PRO A 78 -12.61 -7.46 -0.40
CA PRO A 78 -12.05 -7.64 0.95
C PRO A 78 -11.63 -6.32 1.57
N ALA A 79 -11.69 -6.22 2.90
CA ALA A 79 -11.27 -5.02 3.62
C ALA A 79 -9.79 -4.71 3.33
N ASN A 80 -9.55 -3.56 2.75
CA ASN A 80 -8.21 -3.13 2.32
C ASN A 80 -8.18 -1.61 2.23
N SER A 81 -7.25 -0.97 2.91
CA SER A 81 -7.13 0.48 2.97
C SER A 81 -5.88 1.00 2.28
N ARG A 82 -5.99 2.19 1.75
CA ARG A 82 -4.88 2.91 1.11
C ARG A 82 -5.00 4.40 1.28
N THR A 83 -3.85 5.04 1.32
CA THR A 83 -3.75 6.49 1.19
C THR A 83 -3.80 6.85 -0.29
N LEU A 84 -4.74 7.71 -0.65
CA LEU A 84 -4.94 8.23 -2.00
C LEU A 84 -4.86 9.74 -2.03
N TRP A 85 -4.52 10.29 -3.17
CA TRP A 85 -4.63 11.71 -3.41
C TRP A 85 -6.06 12.07 -3.78
N ILE A 86 -6.52 13.17 -3.23
CA ILE A 86 -7.86 13.72 -3.48
C ILE A 86 -7.78 15.12 -4.05
N VAL A 87 -8.80 15.46 -4.79
CA VAL A 87 -9.07 16.82 -5.25
C VAL A 87 -10.51 17.14 -4.90
N GLU A 88 -10.69 18.21 -4.15
CA GLU A 88 -12.02 18.81 -3.95
C GLU A 88 -12.29 19.79 -5.08
N HIS A 89 -13.46 19.70 -5.67
CA HIS A 89 -13.98 20.68 -6.63
C HIS A 89 -15.49 20.78 -6.50
N ASP A 90 -15.98 22.00 -6.29
CA ASP A 90 -17.40 22.32 -6.18
C ASP A 90 -18.15 21.49 -5.10
N GLY A 91 -17.50 21.36 -3.92
CA GLY A 91 -18.04 20.59 -2.79
C GLY A 91 -18.03 19.08 -2.98
N LYS A 92 -17.46 18.57 -4.07
CA LYS A 92 -17.35 17.14 -4.38
C LYS A 92 -15.92 16.65 -4.27
N LEU A 93 -15.81 15.40 -3.89
CA LEU A 93 -14.51 14.72 -3.76
C LEU A 93 -14.21 13.90 -5.01
N TYR A 94 -13.06 14.15 -5.62
CA TYR A 94 -12.57 13.41 -6.78
C TYR A 94 -11.34 12.59 -6.42
N LEU A 95 -11.35 11.34 -6.81
CA LEU A 95 -10.24 10.42 -6.60
C LEU A 95 -9.38 10.35 -7.86
N ASN A 96 -8.07 10.48 -7.68
CA ASN A 96 -7.16 10.28 -8.78
C ASN A 96 -6.89 8.78 -8.97
N SER A 97 -7.43 8.20 -10.04
CA SER A 97 -7.20 6.81 -10.43
C SER A 97 -5.95 6.60 -11.29
N ASN A 98 -4.99 7.51 -11.24
CA ASN A 98 -3.82 7.57 -12.12
C ASN A 98 -2.80 6.39 -11.98
N TYR A 99 -3.21 5.28 -11.40
CA TYR A 99 -2.42 4.05 -11.37
C TYR A 99 -2.56 3.17 -12.62
N MET A 100 -3.13 3.73 -13.69
CA MET A 100 -3.48 3.00 -14.92
C MET A 100 -2.31 2.80 -15.90
N GLY A 101 -1.08 3.17 -15.55
CA GLY A 101 0.08 3.07 -16.45
C GLY A 101 1.23 2.21 -15.90
N GLY A 102 1.78 1.33 -16.75
CA GLY A 102 3.02 0.62 -16.53
C GLY A 102 2.94 -0.62 -15.64
N LEU A 103 4.07 -1.01 -15.03
CA LEU A 103 4.19 -2.20 -14.18
C LEU A 103 3.23 -2.16 -12.97
N ARG A 104 2.96 -0.98 -12.46
CA ARG A 104 1.99 -0.76 -11.38
C ARG A 104 0.58 -1.17 -11.77
N GLN A 105 0.17 -0.97 -13.02
CA GLN A 105 -1.14 -1.41 -13.51
C GLN A 105 -1.35 -2.92 -13.34
N ARG A 106 -0.34 -3.74 -13.62
CA ARG A 106 -0.44 -5.20 -13.46
C ARG A 106 -0.59 -5.65 -12.01
N LEU A 107 0.08 -4.96 -11.09
CA LEU A 107 0.05 -5.28 -9.65
C LEU A 107 -1.18 -4.73 -8.93
N TRP A 108 -1.75 -3.62 -9.45
CA TRP A 108 -2.77 -2.84 -8.76
C TRP A 108 -4.10 -2.75 -9.53
N LYS A 109 -4.22 -3.44 -10.65
CA LYS A 109 -5.40 -3.43 -11.53
C LYS A 109 -6.71 -3.76 -10.79
N ARG A 110 -6.66 -4.61 -9.79
CA ARG A 110 -7.83 -5.01 -9.01
C ARG A 110 -8.45 -3.90 -8.17
N TRP A 111 -7.69 -2.88 -7.84
CA TRP A 111 -8.16 -1.79 -6.99
C TRP A 111 -9.22 -0.89 -7.64
N PRO A 112 -8.99 -0.32 -8.84
CA PRO A 112 -10.02 0.42 -9.55
C PRO A 112 -11.25 -0.44 -9.85
N GLU A 113 -11.05 -1.68 -10.29
CA GLU A 113 -12.14 -2.61 -10.61
C GLU A 113 -13.01 -2.95 -9.38
N GLN A 114 -12.43 -2.94 -8.18
CA GLN A 114 -13.15 -3.16 -6.93
C GLN A 114 -13.84 -1.89 -6.42
N ALA A 115 -13.31 -0.72 -6.72
CA ALA A 115 -13.90 0.55 -6.32
C ALA A 115 -15.11 0.95 -7.19
N GLU A 116 -15.19 0.45 -8.41
CA GLU A 116 -16.32 0.68 -9.34
C GLU A 116 -17.56 -0.19 -9.02
N ARG A 117 -17.46 -1.12 -8.09
CA ARG A 117 -18.54 -2.02 -7.68
C ARG A 117 -19.16 -1.59 -6.36
#